data_b32b3aa2d0da1490eb48698ede1851ff
#
_entry.id   b32b3aa2d0da1490eb48698ede1851ff
#
_cell.length_a   1.000
_cell.length_b   1.000
_cell.length_c   1.000
_cell.angle_alpha   90.00
_cell.angle_beta   90.00
_cell.angle_gamma   90.00
#
_symmetry.space_group_name_H-M   'P 1'
#
loop_
_entity.id
_entity.type
_entity.pdbx_description
1 polymer ?
#
loop_
_entity_poly.entity_id
_entity_poly.type
_entity_poly.pdbx_seq_one_letter_code
_entity_poly.pdbx_strand_id
1 'polypeptide(L)'
;TAVSKEISKNISGLQNYGPCSGFAKKILQAGSYKGLEKTKYVDDKKITDHYAIIPTGQGLNGLAKQKGINQKVYMVIVRRFLSIFYPPAIYKKATLIGIMPGTYTDETTTTEQFSSNFKILVQKGYFEIVGVPKEKKKAEAKSKDNKEKDSENNENEASENQGKNLDEEFFNLLYNMKKGDKIPITQCNIKEGETTPPKRYT
;
A
#
# COMPACT_ATOMS: atom_id res chain seq x y z
N THR A 1 -14.36 -11.37 21.61
CA THR A 1 -14.20 -10.51 22.83
C THR A 1 -13.28 -11.18 23.87
N ALA A 2 -13.37 -12.49 24.12
CA ALA A 2 -12.46 -13.16 25.08
C ALA A 2 -11.00 -13.04 24.66
N VAL A 3 -10.69 -13.28 23.38
CA VAL A 3 -9.32 -13.21 22.84
C VAL A 3 -8.75 -11.78 22.88
N SER A 4 -9.59 -10.75 22.75
CA SER A 4 -9.12 -9.36 22.78
C SER A 4 -8.51 -8.96 24.13
N LYS A 5 -8.89 -9.62 25.24
CA LYS A 5 -8.31 -9.38 26.57
C LYS A 5 -6.86 -9.82 26.68
N GLU A 6 -6.41 -10.77 25.88
CA GLU A 6 -5.04 -11.30 25.87
C GLU A 6 -4.12 -10.61 24.86
N ILE A 7 -4.65 -9.68 24.07
CA ILE A 7 -3.89 -9.02 22.98
C ILE A 7 -2.63 -8.32 23.50
N SER A 8 -2.70 -7.67 24.66
CA SER A 8 -1.52 -7.02 25.25
C SER A 8 -0.39 -8.02 25.55
N LYS A 9 -0.75 -9.23 26.02
CA LYS A 9 0.20 -10.31 26.29
C LYS A 9 0.84 -10.81 24.98
N ASN A 10 0.05 -10.96 23.94
CA ASN A 10 0.54 -11.39 22.64
C ASN A 10 1.50 -10.34 22.04
N ILE A 11 1.16 -9.05 22.10
CA ILE A 11 2.05 -7.97 21.66
C ILE A 11 3.33 -7.93 22.48
N SER A 12 3.23 -8.15 23.82
CA SER A 12 4.39 -8.23 24.70
C SER A 12 5.33 -9.36 24.32
N GLY A 13 4.80 -10.55 23.99
CA GLY A 13 5.60 -11.68 23.50
C GLY A 13 6.36 -11.34 22.21
N LEU A 14 5.77 -10.54 21.32
CA LEU A 14 6.39 -10.14 20.07
C LEU A 14 7.53 -9.12 20.22
N GLN A 15 7.74 -8.52 21.39
CA GLN A 15 8.92 -7.70 21.67
C GLN A 15 10.23 -8.51 21.53
N ASN A 16 10.16 -9.83 21.71
CA ASN A 16 11.30 -10.74 21.54
C ASN A 16 11.52 -11.17 20.10
N TYR A 17 10.62 -10.83 19.19
CA TYR A 17 10.76 -11.12 17.77
C TYR A 17 11.50 -9.97 17.06
N GLY A 18 12.81 -10.13 16.89
CA GLY A 18 13.74 -9.09 16.41
C GLY A 18 13.20 -8.24 15.25
N PRO A 19 12.73 -8.82 14.12
CA PRO A 19 12.26 -8.05 12.96
C PRO A 19 11.08 -7.11 13.24
N CYS A 20 10.30 -7.35 14.30
CA CYS A 20 9.11 -6.56 14.63
C CYS A 20 9.12 -6.01 16.06
N SER A 21 10.20 -6.21 16.82
CA SER A 21 10.35 -5.81 18.22
C SER A 21 10.04 -4.31 18.45
N GLY A 22 10.60 -3.45 17.60
CA GLY A 22 10.40 -1.99 17.71
C GLY A 22 8.94 -1.59 17.54
N PHE A 23 8.21 -2.22 16.62
CA PHE A 23 6.79 -1.94 16.40
C PHE A 23 5.94 -2.39 17.60
N ALA A 24 6.22 -3.59 18.13
CA ALA A 24 5.52 -4.09 19.31
C ALA A 24 5.74 -3.17 20.53
N LYS A 25 6.97 -2.69 20.76
CA LYS A 25 7.29 -1.74 21.83
C LYS A 25 6.52 -0.43 21.68
N LYS A 26 6.51 0.15 20.47
CA LYS A 26 5.76 1.39 20.18
C LYS A 26 4.26 1.24 20.46
N ILE A 27 3.64 0.12 20.06
CA ILE A 27 2.22 -0.17 20.29
C ILE A 27 1.91 -0.24 21.79
N LEU A 28 2.76 -0.93 22.57
CA LEU A 28 2.57 -1.05 24.02
C LEU A 28 2.73 0.29 24.73
N GLN A 29 3.75 1.06 24.38
CA GLN A 29 3.99 2.39 24.94
C GLN A 29 2.87 3.38 24.63
N ALA A 30 2.38 3.37 23.40
CA ALA A 30 1.27 4.22 22.97
C ALA A 30 -0.10 3.74 23.51
N GLY A 31 -0.18 2.48 23.96
CA GLY A 31 -1.45 1.89 24.40
C GLY A 31 -2.48 1.73 23.29
N SER A 32 -2.05 1.74 22.00
CA SER A 32 -2.95 1.73 20.84
C SER A 32 -3.72 0.41 20.66
N TYR A 33 -3.41 -0.62 21.43
CA TYR A 33 -4.18 -1.85 21.51
C TYR A 33 -5.44 -1.74 22.38
N LYS A 34 -5.53 -0.70 23.23
CA LYS A 34 -6.69 -0.48 24.09
C LYS A 34 -7.91 -0.11 23.25
N GLY A 35 -9.06 -0.69 23.60
CA GLY A 35 -10.29 -0.43 22.86
C GLY A 35 -10.42 -1.20 21.55
N LEU A 36 -9.58 -2.20 21.29
CA LEU A 36 -9.65 -3.06 20.10
C LEU A 36 -11.04 -3.69 19.93
N GLU A 37 -11.70 -4.03 21.04
CA GLU A 37 -13.05 -4.61 21.08
C GLU A 37 -14.14 -3.72 20.47
N LYS A 38 -13.88 -2.40 20.37
CA LYS A 38 -14.78 -1.42 19.76
C LYS A 38 -14.52 -1.21 18.27
N THR A 39 -13.53 -1.90 17.73
CA THR A 39 -13.14 -1.75 16.32
C THR A 39 -13.74 -2.83 15.44
N LYS A 40 -13.72 -2.61 14.13
CA LYS A 40 -14.16 -3.61 13.13
C LYS A 40 -13.35 -4.91 13.12
N TYR A 41 -12.25 -4.97 13.87
CA TYR A 41 -11.39 -6.16 13.95
C TYR A 41 -11.88 -7.18 14.97
N VAL A 42 -12.83 -6.82 15.83
CA VAL A 42 -13.45 -7.73 16.80
C VAL A 42 -14.95 -7.76 16.54
N ASP A 43 -15.44 -8.89 16.08
CA ASP A 43 -16.84 -9.11 15.80
C ASP A 43 -17.19 -10.57 16.09
N ASP A 44 -17.72 -10.81 17.29
CA ASP A 44 -18.07 -12.17 17.76
C ASP A 44 -19.19 -12.79 16.92
N LYS A 45 -20.03 -11.97 16.25
CA LYS A 45 -21.13 -12.47 15.39
C LYS A 45 -20.64 -13.07 14.08
N LYS A 46 -19.42 -12.71 13.66
CA LYS A 46 -18.80 -13.22 12.42
C LYS A 46 -17.93 -14.46 12.64
N ILE A 47 -17.80 -14.90 13.88
CA ILE A 47 -17.04 -16.10 14.21
C ILE A 47 -17.99 -17.29 13.99
N THR A 48 -17.62 -18.17 13.05
CA THR A 48 -18.34 -19.44 12.80
C THR A 48 -17.61 -20.57 13.52
N ASP A 49 -16.46 -20.99 12.98
CA ASP A 49 -15.72 -22.15 13.48
C ASP A 49 -14.35 -21.78 14.05
N HIS A 50 -13.70 -20.73 13.52
CA HIS A 50 -12.32 -20.40 13.86
C HIS A 50 -12.13 -18.90 14.12
N TYR A 51 -11.17 -18.61 15.02
CA TYR A 51 -10.65 -17.25 15.23
C TYR A 51 -9.63 -16.87 14.16
N ALA A 52 -9.32 -15.58 14.09
CA ALA A 52 -8.17 -15.12 13.32
C ALA A 52 -6.86 -15.72 13.88
N ILE A 53 -5.88 -15.92 13.01
CA ILE A 53 -4.54 -16.35 13.43
C ILE A 53 -3.85 -15.19 14.14
N ILE A 54 -3.55 -15.38 15.43
CA ILE A 54 -2.92 -14.38 16.28
C ILE A 54 -1.56 -14.88 16.72
N PRO A 55 -0.46 -14.17 16.42
CA PRO A 55 0.87 -14.58 16.85
C PRO A 55 1.03 -14.31 18.36
N THR A 56 1.52 -15.31 19.09
CA THR A 56 1.70 -15.22 20.54
C THR A 56 3.09 -14.74 20.96
N GLY A 57 4.05 -14.74 20.04
CA GLY A 57 5.46 -14.48 20.37
C GLY A 57 6.14 -15.60 21.16
N GLN A 58 5.51 -16.76 21.27
CA GLN A 58 6.09 -17.94 21.92
C GLN A 58 6.82 -18.82 20.90
N GLY A 59 7.76 -19.64 21.35
CA GLY A 59 8.45 -20.60 20.50
C GLY A 59 9.40 -19.99 19.46
N LEU A 60 9.82 -18.74 19.61
CA LEU A 60 10.68 -18.03 18.65
C LEU A 60 12.02 -18.72 18.41
N ASN A 61 12.59 -19.39 19.45
CA ASN A 61 13.81 -20.17 19.30
C ASN A 61 13.61 -21.38 18.36
N GLY A 62 12.42 -21.99 18.38
CA GLY A 62 12.03 -23.04 17.45
C GLY A 62 11.89 -22.50 16.02
N LEU A 63 11.29 -21.33 15.87
CA LEU A 63 11.15 -20.67 14.58
C LEU A 63 12.51 -20.33 13.95
N ALA A 64 13.49 -19.89 14.75
CA ALA A 64 14.84 -19.58 14.27
C ALA A 64 15.55 -20.79 13.64
N LYS A 65 15.19 -22.01 14.07
CA LYS A 65 15.71 -23.27 13.54
C LYS A 65 14.96 -23.79 12.31
N GLN A 66 13.84 -23.15 11.95
CA GLN A 66 13.00 -23.56 10.82
C GLN A 66 13.57 -23.07 9.48
N LYS A 67 13.11 -23.69 8.38
CA LYS A 67 13.44 -23.24 7.02
C LYS A 67 12.93 -21.82 6.77
N GLY A 68 13.63 -21.08 5.92
CA GLY A 68 13.36 -19.67 5.65
C GLY A 68 11.92 -19.34 5.22
N ILE A 69 11.22 -20.31 4.60
CA ILE A 69 9.80 -20.10 4.22
C ILE A 69 8.90 -19.95 5.46
N ASN A 70 9.12 -20.75 6.52
CA ASN A 70 8.32 -20.69 7.74
C ASN A 70 8.53 -19.35 8.46
N GLN A 71 9.77 -18.85 8.47
CA GLN A 71 10.10 -17.54 9.03
C GLN A 71 9.42 -16.40 8.23
N LYS A 72 9.40 -16.50 6.89
CA LYS A 72 8.73 -15.53 6.03
C LYS A 72 7.21 -15.50 6.28
N VAL A 73 6.58 -16.68 6.37
CA VAL A 73 5.15 -16.80 6.67
C VAL A 73 4.82 -16.19 8.03
N TYR A 74 5.57 -16.55 9.06
CA TYR A 74 5.39 -16.00 10.40
C TYR A 74 5.55 -14.48 10.42
N MET A 75 6.56 -13.94 9.72
CA MET A 75 6.78 -12.51 9.61
C MET A 75 5.59 -11.79 8.97
N VAL A 76 5.00 -12.36 7.91
CA VAL A 76 3.80 -11.78 7.26
C VAL A 76 2.63 -11.74 8.25
N ILE A 77 2.40 -12.82 9.00
CA ILE A 77 1.34 -12.88 10.01
C ILE A 77 1.57 -11.83 11.09
N VAL A 78 2.78 -11.74 11.64
CA VAL A 78 3.12 -10.77 12.68
C VAL A 78 2.95 -9.33 12.18
N ARG A 79 3.45 -9.02 10.98
CA ARG A 79 3.29 -7.68 10.38
C ARG A 79 1.82 -7.33 10.19
N ARG A 80 1.02 -8.26 9.68
CA ARG A 80 -0.42 -8.05 9.52
C ARG A 80 -1.11 -7.83 10.87
N PHE A 81 -0.78 -8.61 11.88
CA PHE A 81 -1.32 -8.47 13.22
C PHE A 81 -0.96 -7.12 13.84
N LEU A 82 0.32 -6.73 13.83
CA LEU A 82 0.74 -5.46 14.40
C LEU A 82 0.19 -4.24 13.65
N SER A 83 -0.06 -4.37 12.34
CA SER A 83 -0.56 -3.28 11.50
C SER A 83 -1.95 -2.78 11.90
N ILE A 84 -2.77 -3.61 12.57
CA ILE A 84 -4.12 -3.20 13.02
C ILE A 84 -4.09 -2.17 14.15
N PHE A 85 -2.97 -2.06 14.87
CA PHE A 85 -2.78 -1.12 15.97
C PHE A 85 -2.12 0.20 15.54
N TYR A 86 -1.78 0.32 14.27
CA TYR A 86 -1.21 1.55 13.70
C TYR A 86 -2.29 2.41 13.05
N PRO A 87 -2.07 3.73 12.98
CA PRO A 87 -3.00 4.63 12.32
C PRO A 87 -3.11 4.29 10.82
N PRO A 88 -4.19 4.71 10.16
CA PRO A 88 -4.34 4.54 8.72
C PRO A 88 -3.28 5.34 7.95
N ALA A 89 -2.96 4.88 6.74
CA ALA A 89 -2.17 5.66 5.80
C ALA A 89 -2.99 6.84 5.29
N ILE A 90 -2.39 8.03 5.25
CA ILE A 90 -3.05 9.25 4.80
C ILE A 90 -2.48 9.64 3.44
N TYR A 91 -3.38 9.87 2.48
CA TYR A 91 -3.06 10.34 1.15
C TYR A 91 -3.70 11.72 0.90
N LYS A 92 -2.95 12.62 0.27
CA LYS A 92 -3.52 13.76 -0.44
C LYS A 92 -3.90 13.32 -1.84
N LYS A 93 -5.07 13.74 -2.30
CA LYS A 93 -5.56 13.48 -3.67
C LYS A 93 -5.81 14.80 -4.37
N ALA A 94 -5.45 14.86 -5.64
CA ALA A 94 -5.79 15.95 -6.54
C ALA A 94 -6.44 15.38 -7.80
N THR A 95 -7.48 16.06 -8.30
CA THR A 95 -8.09 15.73 -9.58
C THR A 95 -7.90 16.95 -10.48
N LEU A 96 -7.23 16.75 -11.59
CA LEU A 96 -7.06 17.74 -12.64
C LEU A 96 -8.10 17.47 -13.73
N ILE A 97 -8.86 18.49 -14.09
CA ILE A 97 -9.82 18.45 -15.18
C ILE A 97 -9.35 19.46 -16.23
N GLY A 98 -8.85 18.97 -17.33
CA GLY A 98 -8.48 19.76 -18.51
C GLY A 98 -9.67 19.86 -19.46
N ILE A 99 -9.94 21.05 -19.95
CA ILE A 99 -10.96 21.33 -20.95
C ILE A 99 -10.26 21.83 -22.20
N MET A 100 -10.47 21.15 -23.32
CA MET A 100 -9.90 21.49 -24.59
C MET A 100 -11.03 21.79 -25.57
N PRO A 101 -11.17 23.03 -26.07
CA PRO A 101 -12.06 23.30 -27.20
C PRO A 101 -11.48 22.67 -28.45
N GLY A 102 -12.29 21.94 -29.18
CA GLY A 102 -11.93 21.29 -30.44
C GLY A 102 -12.92 21.69 -31.52
N THR A 103 -12.44 21.77 -32.74
CA THR A 103 -13.29 21.92 -33.95
C THR A 103 -13.09 20.67 -34.78
N TYR A 104 -14.16 19.95 -35.03
CA TYR A 104 -14.12 18.80 -35.95
C TYR A 104 -14.21 19.22 -37.41
N THR A 105 -13.96 18.30 -38.31
CA THR A 105 -13.98 18.52 -39.79
C THR A 105 -15.35 18.93 -40.32
N ASP A 106 -16.42 18.72 -39.56
CA ASP A 106 -17.78 19.13 -39.88
C ASP A 106 -18.17 20.52 -39.35
N GLU A 107 -17.16 21.31 -38.90
CA GLU A 107 -17.31 22.65 -38.30
C GLU A 107 -18.04 22.65 -36.94
N THR A 108 -18.36 21.50 -36.37
CA THR A 108 -18.92 21.43 -35.03
C THR A 108 -17.85 21.75 -33.98
N THR A 109 -18.12 22.74 -33.16
CA THR A 109 -17.26 23.08 -32.02
C THR A 109 -17.68 22.23 -30.83
N THR A 110 -16.81 21.37 -30.36
CA THR A 110 -17.02 20.54 -29.17
C THR A 110 -16.03 20.89 -28.08
N THR A 111 -16.34 20.47 -26.88
CA THR A 111 -15.45 20.64 -25.75
C THR A 111 -15.10 19.26 -25.22
N GLU A 112 -13.83 18.89 -25.35
CA GLU A 112 -13.31 17.65 -24.82
C GLU A 112 -12.84 17.83 -23.39
N GLN A 113 -13.17 16.88 -22.55
CA GLN A 113 -12.81 16.89 -21.14
C GLN A 113 -11.87 15.75 -20.80
N PHE A 114 -10.72 16.09 -20.25
CA PHE A 114 -9.71 15.13 -19.79
C PHE A 114 -9.61 15.19 -18.29
N SER A 115 -9.72 14.05 -17.61
CA SER A 115 -9.58 13.97 -16.17
C SER A 115 -8.38 13.12 -15.78
N SER A 116 -7.59 13.61 -14.83
CA SER A 116 -6.45 12.89 -14.27
C SER A 116 -6.49 12.96 -12.75
N ASN A 117 -6.28 11.80 -12.11
CA ASN A 117 -6.29 11.70 -10.65
C ASN A 117 -4.87 11.40 -10.15
N PHE A 118 -4.44 12.20 -9.20
CA PHE A 118 -3.14 12.08 -8.55
C PHE A 118 -3.32 11.84 -7.07
N LYS A 119 -2.44 11.04 -6.47
CA LYS A 119 -2.41 10.83 -5.03
C LYS A 119 -0.97 10.72 -4.55
N ILE A 120 -0.69 11.35 -3.41
CA ILE A 120 0.60 11.28 -2.73
C ILE A 120 0.41 10.77 -1.32
N LEU A 121 1.28 9.87 -0.87
CA LEU A 121 1.28 9.35 0.50
C LEU A 121 1.92 10.35 1.43
N VAL A 122 1.13 10.99 2.31
CA VAL A 122 1.59 11.99 3.28
C VAL A 122 2.03 11.33 4.58
N GLN A 123 1.26 10.36 5.05
CA GLN A 123 1.57 9.64 6.28
C GLN A 123 1.50 8.14 6.03
N LYS A 124 2.60 7.44 6.34
CA LYS A 124 2.71 6.00 6.10
C LYS A 124 1.72 5.18 6.95
N GLY A 125 1.47 5.59 8.20
CA GLY A 125 0.61 4.84 9.10
C GLY A 125 1.04 3.37 9.19
N TYR A 126 0.09 2.43 9.02
CA TYR A 126 0.38 0.99 9.09
C TYR A 126 1.38 0.49 8.02
N PHE A 127 1.64 1.26 6.97
CA PHE A 127 2.68 0.92 6.00
C PHE A 127 4.10 0.95 6.56
N GLU A 128 4.31 1.56 7.73
CA GLU A 128 5.59 1.44 8.43
C GLU A 128 5.94 -0.02 8.73
N ILE A 129 4.91 -0.84 9.00
CA ILE A 129 5.08 -2.26 9.36
C ILE A 129 5.07 -3.15 8.13
N VAL A 130 4.06 -2.98 7.26
CA VAL A 130 3.85 -3.91 6.14
C VAL A 130 4.60 -3.51 4.87
N GLY A 131 5.17 -2.29 4.84
CA GLY A 131 5.77 -1.71 3.64
C GLY A 131 4.73 -1.05 2.73
N VAL A 132 5.14 -0.03 2.00
CA VAL A 132 4.31 0.61 0.99
C VAL A 132 4.19 -0.34 -0.22
N PRO A 133 2.98 -0.64 -0.70
CA PRO A 133 2.82 -1.46 -1.90
C PRO A 133 3.56 -0.82 -3.07
N LYS A 134 4.47 -1.55 -3.69
CA LYS A 134 5.08 -1.10 -4.95
C LYS A 134 3.98 -1.08 -6.01
N GLU A 135 3.72 0.07 -6.61
CA GLU A 135 2.86 0.14 -7.78
C GLU A 135 3.52 -0.75 -8.86
N LYS A 136 2.80 -1.79 -9.26
CA LYS A 136 3.23 -2.58 -10.42
C LYS A 136 3.13 -1.62 -11.61
N LYS A 137 4.27 -1.07 -12.05
CA LYS A 137 4.36 -0.48 -13.38
C LYS A 137 3.80 -1.57 -14.29
N LYS A 138 2.72 -1.28 -15.03
CA LYS A 138 2.23 -2.17 -16.07
C LYS A 138 3.40 -2.36 -17.01
N ALA A 139 4.12 -3.46 -16.84
CA ALA A 139 5.17 -3.86 -17.77
C ALA A 139 4.49 -4.03 -19.11
N GLU A 140 4.92 -3.26 -20.08
CA GLU A 140 4.63 -3.52 -21.48
C GLU A 140 5.03 -4.98 -21.75
N ALA A 141 4.07 -5.74 -22.23
CA ALA A 141 4.26 -7.13 -22.58
C ALA A 141 5.43 -7.24 -23.58
N LYS A 142 6.60 -7.58 -23.10
CA LYS A 142 7.66 -8.20 -23.89
C LYS A 142 7.76 -9.64 -23.42
N SER A 143 7.19 -10.51 -24.26
CA SER A 143 7.49 -11.93 -24.24
C SER A 143 9.00 -12.13 -24.27
N LYS A 144 9.56 -12.81 -23.27
CA LYS A 144 10.63 -13.80 -23.42
C LYS A 144 10.97 -14.45 -22.09
N ASP A 145 11.04 -15.75 -22.20
CA ASP A 145 11.52 -16.81 -21.31
C ASP A 145 12.51 -16.50 -20.20
N ASN A 146 12.21 -17.19 -19.09
CA ASN A 146 13.11 -17.81 -18.10
C ASN A 146 14.46 -17.15 -17.82
N LYS A 147 14.58 -16.65 -16.58
CA LYS A 147 15.60 -17.14 -15.63
C LYS A 147 15.39 -16.50 -14.25
N GLU A 148 15.14 -17.34 -13.27
CA GLU A 148 15.36 -17.06 -11.87
C GLU A 148 16.78 -16.53 -11.66
N LYS A 149 16.90 -15.37 -11.03
CA LYS A 149 18.07 -15.02 -10.25
C LYS A 149 17.63 -14.19 -9.07
N ASP A 150 17.70 -14.81 -7.90
CA ASP A 150 17.87 -14.13 -6.64
C ASP A 150 19.08 -13.19 -6.73
N SER A 151 18.85 -11.92 -6.51
CA SER A 151 19.89 -11.02 -6.06
C SER A 151 19.27 -9.93 -5.20
N GLU A 152 19.76 -9.96 -3.99
CA GLU A 152 19.39 -9.14 -2.85
C GLU A 152 19.71 -7.66 -3.07
N ASN A 153 18.78 -6.84 -2.63
CA ASN A 153 18.89 -5.60 -1.86
C ASN A 153 20.25 -4.86 -1.84
N ASN A 154 20.30 -3.69 -2.48
CA ASN A 154 20.87 -2.48 -1.87
C ASN A 154 20.78 -1.19 -2.71
N GLU A 155 20.02 -1.15 -3.82
CA GLU A 155 19.97 0.05 -4.68
C GLU A 155 18.65 0.85 -4.57
N ASN A 156 17.80 0.54 -3.58
CA ASN A 156 16.44 1.09 -3.56
C ASN A 156 16.25 2.39 -2.76
N GLU A 157 17.22 2.83 -1.94
CA GLU A 157 17.01 4.03 -1.13
C GLU A 157 17.18 5.35 -1.92
N ALA A 158 18.08 5.39 -2.88
CA ALA A 158 18.31 6.59 -3.71
C ALA A 158 17.17 6.82 -4.73
N SER A 159 16.61 5.74 -5.27
CA SER A 159 15.49 5.79 -6.22
C SER A 159 14.15 6.14 -5.56
N GLU A 160 13.93 5.70 -4.31
CA GLU A 160 12.72 6.06 -3.56
C GLU A 160 12.70 7.53 -3.14
N ASN A 161 13.85 8.14 -2.86
CA ASN A 161 13.93 9.55 -2.50
C ASN A 161 13.73 10.49 -3.70
N GLN A 162 14.25 10.14 -4.88
CA GLN A 162 14.02 10.94 -6.09
C GLN A 162 12.55 10.91 -6.55
N GLY A 163 11.89 9.77 -6.50
CA GLY A 163 10.45 9.68 -6.82
C GLY A 163 9.56 10.47 -5.87
N LYS A 164 9.89 10.48 -4.57
CA LYS A 164 9.13 11.24 -3.58
C LYS A 164 9.24 12.74 -3.75
N ASN A 165 10.42 13.25 -4.06
CA ASN A 165 10.62 14.69 -4.26
C ASN A 165 9.92 15.18 -5.53
N LEU A 166 9.99 14.43 -6.62
CA LEU A 166 9.28 14.74 -7.86
C LEU A 166 7.75 14.73 -7.67
N ASP A 167 7.24 13.76 -6.92
CA ASP A 167 5.80 13.67 -6.63
C ASP A 167 5.33 14.82 -5.73
N GLU A 168 6.11 15.25 -4.75
CA GLU A 168 5.78 16.39 -3.90
C GLU A 168 5.83 17.71 -4.65
N GLU A 169 6.87 17.95 -5.45
CA GLU A 169 6.98 19.15 -6.29
C GLU A 169 5.85 19.25 -7.29
N PHE A 170 5.54 18.16 -7.98
CA PHE A 170 4.43 18.10 -8.91
C PHE A 170 3.09 18.33 -8.21
N PHE A 171 2.89 17.75 -7.02
CA PHE A 171 1.67 17.94 -6.26
C PHE A 171 1.52 19.39 -5.78
N ASN A 172 2.60 20.04 -5.38
CA ASN A 172 2.62 21.46 -5.01
C ASN A 172 2.31 22.36 -6.21
N LEU A 173 2.79 22.01 -7.40
CA LEU A 173 2.46 22.68 -8.64
C LEU A 173 0.95 22.59 -8.91
N LEU A 174 0.37 21.39 -8.83
CA LEU A 174 -1.06 21.18 -8.98
C LEU A 174 -1.89 21.95 -7.93
N TYR A 175 -1.39 22.01 -6.69
CA TYR A 175 -2.08 22.70 -5.60
C TYR A 175 -2.15 24.22 -5.80
N ASN A 176 -1.14 24.79 -6.45
CA ASN A 176 -1.05 26.22 -6.74
C ASN A 176 -1.83 26.63 -8.01
N MET A 177 -2.28 25.68 -8.82
CA MET A 177 -3.07 25.94 -10.01
C MET A 177 -4.47 26.43 -9.66
N LYS A 178 -4.97 27.35 -10.47
CA LYS A 178 -6.31 27.91 -10.35
C LYS A 178 -7.18 27.48 -11.52
N LYS A 179 -8.49 27.54 -11.31
CA LYS A 179 -9.46 27.30 -12.39
C LYS A 179 -9.25 28.33 -13.49
N GLY A 180 -9.02 27.85 -14.70
CA GLY A 180 -8.78 28.70 -15.88
C GLY A 180 -7.30 28.82 -16.28
N ASP A 181 -6.37 28.26 -15.49
CA ASP A 181 -4.97 28.19 -15.89
C ASP A 181 -4.81 27.35 -17.16
N LYS A 182 -3.97 27.83 -18.07
CA LYS A 182 -3.70 27.14 -19.33
C LYS A 182 -2.52 26.20 -19.18
N ILE A 183 -2.70 24.94 -19.57
CA ILE A 183 -1.64 23.92 -19.58
C ILE A 183 -1.25 23.65 -21.03
N PRO A 184 0.03 23.86 -21.40
CA PRO A 184 0.49 23.54 -22.74
C PRO A 184 0.54 22.02 -22.94
N ILE A 185 0.01 21.55 -24.07
CA ILE A 185 0.16 20.17 -24.51
C ILE A 185 1.48 20.07 -25.24
N THR A 186 2.46 19.38 -24.67
CA THR A 186 3.80 19.23 -25.27
C THR A 186 3.89 18.05 -26.23
N GLN A 187 3.10 17.00 -26.00
CA GLN A 187 3.13 15.81 -26.81
C GLN A 187 1.81 15.04 -26.72
N CYS A 188 1.34 14.52 -27.85
CA CYS A 188 0.25 13.56 -27.95
C CYS A 188 0.78 12.24 -28.49
N ASN A 189 0.53 11.15 -27.75
CA ASN A 189 0.91 9.81 -28.16
C ASN A 189 -0.34 8.96 -28.36
N ILE A 190 -0.49 8.36 -29.53
CA ILE A 190 -1.53 7.37 -29.80
C ILE A 190 -0.99 6.02 -29.36
N LYS A 191 -1.71 5.34 -28.47
CA LYS A 191 -1.39 3.99 -28.04
C LYS A 191 -2.47 3.04 -28.52
N GLU A 192 -2.09 2.20 -29.46
CA GLU A 192 -2.95 1.12 -29.94
C GLU A 192 -2.96 -0.03 -28.91
N GLY A 193 -4.10 -0.67 -28.76
CA GLY A 193 -4.26 -1.80 -27.84
C GLY A 193 -5.48 -2.64 -28.21
N GLU A 194 -5.40 -3.93 -27.91
CA GLU A 194 -6.51 -4.86 -28.08
C GLU A 194 -7.19 -5.12 -26.74
N THR A 195 -8.51 -5.22 -26.77
CA THR A 195 -9.29 -5.66 -25.60
C THR A 195 -9.18 -7.17 -25.46
N THR A 196 -8.86 -7.64 -24.27
CA THR A 196 -8.87 -9.07 -23.97
C THR A 196 -10.15 -9.46 -23.27
N PRO A 197 -10.72 -10.66 -23.54
CA PRO A 197 -11.89 -11.13 -22.81
C PRO A 197 -11.58 -11.28 -21.32
N PRO A 198 -12.59 -11.15 -20.45
CA PRO A 198 -12.40 -11.36 -19.00
C PRO A 198 -11.89 -12.78 -18.76
N LYS A 199 -11.04 -12.94 -17.74
CA LYS A 199 -10.58 -14.26 -17.33
C LYS A 199 -11.76 -15.13 -16.91
N ARG A 200 -11.75 -16.40 -17.32
CA ARG A 200 -12.74 -17.38 -16.85
C ARG A 200 -12.64 -17.52 -15.34
N TYR A 201 -13.79 -17.69 -14.70
CA TYR A 201 -13.84 -18.08 -13.30
C TYR A 201 -13.15 -19.44 -13.14
N THR A 202 -12.20 -19.55 -12.22
CA THR A 202 -11.54 -20.79 -11.81
C THR A 202 -12.06 -21.21 -10.46
#